data_3a994a653aaa2ec7858798ddd50c53d1
#
_entry.id   3a994a653aaa2ec7858798ddd50c53d1
#
_cell.length_a   1.000
_cell.length_b   1.000
_cell.length_c   1.000
_cell.angle_alpha   90.00
_cell.angle_beta   90.00
_cell.angle_gamma   90.00
#
_symmetry.space_group_name_H-M   'P 1'
#
loop_
_entity.id
_entity.type
_entity.pdbx_description
1 polymer ?
#
loop_
_entity_poly.entity_id
_entity_poly.type
_entity_poly.pdbx_seq_one_letter_code
_entity_poly.pdbx_strand_id
1 'polypeptide(L)'
;MEEIKPLKRSKELAPLSREHHDGLLFAWKIKQGLANGTSIETLCNYTRWFWTNHIKTHFKDEEKVLVKFLPADNPLVLQMFEEHAQIRDLIISLDKERDSGSLQSLADFVNNHIRFEERELFVYAEKTLTQEQLDEIYKELPHDSHCETDPIAIGWEDKFWVKK
;
A
#
# COMPACT_ATOMS: atom_id res chain seq x y z
N MET A 1 -3.91 -17.57 26.94
CA MET A 1 -4.23 -17.01 25.64
C MET A 1 -3.57 -15.66 25.52
N GLU A 2 -2.61 -15.57 24.62
CA GLU A 2 -1.92 -14.30 24.48
C GLU A 2 -2.77 -13.28 23.76
N GLU A 3 -2.89 -12.12 24.34
CA GLU A 3 -3.57 -11.02 23.72
C GLU A 3 -2.77 -10.55 22.52
N ILE A 4 -3.37 -10.53 21.35
CA ILE A 4 -2.71 -9.99 20.17
C ILE A 4 -2.70 -8.48 20.29
N LYS A 5 -1.56 -7.93 20.67
CA LYS A 5 -1.42 -6.48 20.75
C LYS A 5 -1.14 -5.91 19.37
N PRO A 6 -1.75 -4.77 19.02
CA PRO A 6 -1.40 -4.09 17.77
C PRO A 6 0.10 -3.80 17.74
N LEU A 7 0.70 -3.93 16.56
CA LEU A 7 2.12 -3.60 16.39
C LEU A 7 2.30 -2.10 16.61
N LYS A 8 3.21 -1.73 17.49
CA LYS A 8 3.50 -0.34 17.75
C LYS A 8 4.54 0.14 16.75
N ARG A 9 4.14 1.05 15.88
CA ARG A 9 5.01 1.59 14.86
C ARG A 9 5.80 2.78 15.39
N SER A 10 7.08 2.89 15.00
CA SER A 10 7.86 4.08 15.32
C SER A 10 7.26 5.30 14.64
N LYS A 11 7.43 6.47 15.25
CA LYS A 11 6.89 7.68 14.66
C LYS A 11 7.54 8.02 13.32
N GLU A 12 8.80 7.59 13.12
CA GLU A 12 9.54 7.86 11.89
C GLU A 12 8.97 7.11 10.70
N LEU A 13 8.45 5.90 10.90
CA LEU A 13 7.84 5.10 9.85
C LEU A 13 6.31 5.23 9.81
N ALA A 14 5.72 5.94 10.75
CA ALA A 14 4.28 6.13 10.80
C ALA A 14 3.68 6.72 9.52
N PRO A 15 4.36 7.64 8.79
CA PRO A 15 3.81 8.13 7.52
C PRO A 15 3.57 7.01 6.51
N LEU A 16 4.49 6.05 6.41
CA LEU A 16 4.33 4.91 5.51
C LEU A 16 3.20 3.98 5.97
N SER A 17 3.07 3.77 7.27
CA SER A 17 1.98 2.96 7.82
C SER A 17 0.61 3.60 7.59
N ARG A 18 0.52 4.92 7.64
CA ARG A 18 -0.73 5.61 7.31
C ARG A 18 -1.11 5.38 5.85
N GLU A 19 -0.12 5.40 4.95
CA GLU A 19 -0.37 5.09 3.54
C GLU A 19 -0.80 3.64 3.35
N HIS A 20 -0.31 2.73 4.19
CA HIS A 20 -0.76 1.33 4.18
C HIS A 20 -2.23 1.21 4.54
N HIS A 21 -2.71 2.03 5.47
CA HIS A 21 -4.14 2.04 5.80
C HIS A 21 -4.97 2.36 4.54
N ASP A 22 -4.52 3.32 3.75
CA ASP A 22 -5.20 3.67 2.50
C ASP A 22 -5.17 2.52 1.50
N GLY A 23 -4.07 1.77 1.44
CA GLY A 23 -3.95 0.59 0.58
C GLY A 23 -4.88 -0.54 0.99
N LEU A 24 -5.02 -0.76 2.31
CA LEU A 24 -5.98 -1.75 2.83
C LEU A 24 -7.40 -1.34 2.49
N LEU A 25 -7.70 -0.05 2.58
CA LEU A 25 -9.00 0.47 2.23
C LEU A 25 -9.28 0.31 0.74
N PHE A 26 -8.28 0.54 -0.11
CA PHE A 26 -8.38 0.29 -1.54
C PHE A 26 -8.78 -1.17 -1.81
N ALA A 27 -8.06 -2.12 -1.21
CA ALA A 27 -8.35 -3.55 -1.38
C ALA A 27 -9.77 -3.88 -0.94
N TRP A 28 -10.19 -3.33 0.19
CA TRP A 28 -11.55 -3.51 0.68
C TRP A 28 -12.58 -2.93 -0.29
N LYS A 29 -12.34 -1.73 -0.82
CA LYS A 29 -13.26 -1.09 -1.77
C LYS A 29 -13.41 -1.91 -3.05
N ILE A 30 -12.32 -2.48 -3.56
CA ILE A 30 -12.40 -3.35 -4.74
C ILE A 30 -13.27 -4.56 -4.45
N LYS A 31 -13.07 -5.22 -3.31
CA LYS A 31 -13.87 -6.38 -2.92
C LYS A 31 -15.35 -6.02 -2.74
N GLN A 32 -15.63 -4.89 -2.13
CA GLN A 32 -17.01 -4.42 -1.98
C GLN A 32 -17.64 -4.11 -3.32
N GLY A 33 -16.90 -3.48 -4.22
CA GLY A 33 -17.37 -3.22 -5.57
C GLY A 33 -17.75 -4.50 -6.31
N LEU A 34 -16.91 -5.53 -6.20
CA LEU A 34 -17.20 -6.83 -6.81
C LEU A 34 -18.47 -7.43 -6.21
N ALA A 35 -18.62 -7.38 -4.88
CA ALA A 35 -19.80 -7.91 -4.20
C ALA A 35 -21.07 -7.14 -4.56
N ASN A 36 -20.96 -5.84 -4.82
CA ASN A 36 -22.08 -4.99 -5.18
C ASN A 36 -22.46 -5.07 -6.67
N GLY A 37 -21.72 -5.84 -7.46
CA GLY A 37 -21.98 -5.95 -8.89
C GLY A 37 -21.51 -4.74 -9.69
N THR A 38 -20.58 -3.96 -9.16
CA THR A 38 -20.02 -2.80 -9.87
C THR A 38 -19.35 -3.28 -11.16
N SER A 39 -19.47 -2.48 -12.23
CA SER A 39 -18.89 -2.86 -13.51
C SER A 39 -17.37 -3.03 -13.39
N ILE A 40 -16.84 -4.01 -14.12
CA ILE A 40 -15.40 -4.26 -14.14
C ILE A 40 -14.66 -3.03 -14.65
N GLU A 41 -15.21 -2.34 -15.63
CA GLU A 41 -14.62 -1.12 -16.17
C GLU A 41 -14.43 -0.06 -15.08
N THR A 42 -15.45 0.16 -14.25
CA THR A 42 -15.38 1.12 -13.14
C THR A 42 -14.28 0.73 -12.15
N LEU A 43 -14.22 -0.57 -11.79
CA LEU A 43 -13.22 -1.04 -10.86
C LEU A 43 -11.79 -0.93 -11.42
N CYS A 44 -11.61 -1.21 -12.71
CA CYS A 44 -10.31 -1.05 -13.36
C CYS A 44 -9.91 0.43 -13.42
N ASN A 45 -10.85 1.32 -13.72
CA ASN A 45 -10.59 2.75 -13.75
C ASN A 45 -10.20 3.28 -12.37
N TYR A 46 -10.90 2.82 -11.34
CA TYR A 46 -10.56 3.19 -9.96
C TYR A 46 -9.16 2.68 -9.58
N THR A 47 -8.83 1.45 -9.95
CA THR A 47 -7.53 0.86 -9.68
C THR A 47 -6.41 1.67 -10.33
N ARG A 48 -6.60 2.07 -11.57
CA ARG A 48 -5.61 2.89 -12.28
C ARG A 48 -5.45 4.26 -11.63
N TRP A 49 -6.58 4.87 -11.25
CA TRP A 49 -6.56 6.16 -10.56
C TRP A 49 -5.79 6.05 -9.23
N PHE A 50 -6.08 5.00 -8.45
CA PHE A 50 -5.43 4.80 -7.16
C PHE A 50 -3.93 4.53 -7.34
N TRP A 51 -3.56 3.75 -8.34
CA TRP A 51 -2.14 3.50 -8.65
C TRP A 51 -1.42 4.82 -8.96
N THR A 52 -1.97 5.60 -9.86
CA THR A 52 -1.34 6.84 -10.33
C THR A 52 -1.21 7.87 -9.23
N ASN A 53 -2.23 7.99 -8.38
CA ASN A 53 -2.30 9.06 -7.39
C ASN A 53 -1.80 8.66 -6.01
N HIS A 54 -1.58 7.38 -5.77
CA HIS A 54 -1.23 6.92 -4.42
C HIS A 54 -0.15 5.83 -4.41
N ILE A 55 -0.42 4.66 -4.96
CA ILE A 55 0.49 3.51 -4.80
C ILE A 55 1.87 3.78 -5.41
N LYS A 56 1.91 4.37 -6.58
CA LYS A 56 3.17 4.60 -7.29
C LYS A 56 4.15 5.42 -6.46
N THR A 57 3.66 6.50 -5.85
CA THR A 57 4.48 7.36 -5.00
C THR A 57 4.88 6.65 -3.71
N HIS A 58 3.94 5.90 -3.12
CA HIS A 58 4.21 5.13 -1.91
C HIS A 58 5.33 4.11 -2.14
N PHE A 59 5.25 3.35 -3.24
CA PHE A 59 6.30 2.38 -3.58
C PHE A 59 7.64 3.07 -3.79
N LYS A 60 7.64 4.22 -4.44
CA LYS A 60 8.86 4.99 -4.67
C LYS A 60 9.49 5.41 -3.34
N ASP A 61 8.69 5.87 -2.40
CA ASP A 61 9.19 6.27 -1.09
C ASP A 61 9.79 5.09 -0.34
N GLU A 62 9.18 3.92 -0.42
CA GLU A 62 9.74 2.73 0.21
C GLU A 62 11.04 2.31 -0.45
N GLU A 63 11.10 2.32 -1.78
CA GLU A 63 12.27 1.86 -2.53
C GLU A 63 13.45 2.84 -2.48
N LYS A 64 13.18 4.13 -2.43
CA LYS A 64 14.22 5.18 -2.48
C LYS A 64 14.58 5.73 -1.12
N VAL A 65 13.69 5.69 -0.16
CA VAL A 65 13.88 6.31 1.15
C VAL A 65 14.00 5.27 2.26
N LEU A 66 12.99 4.40 2.40
CA LEU A 66 12.96 3.45 3.52
C LEU A 66 14.14 2.50 3.52
N VAL A 67 14.41 1.87 2.39
CA VAL A 67 15.40 0.79 2.35
C VAL A 67 16.81 1.24 2.00
N LYS A 68 17.04 2.54 1.84
CA LYS A 68 18.35 3.01 1.40
C LYS A 68 19.48 2.70 2.38
N PHE A 69 19.17 2.56 3.66
CA PHE A 69 20.17 2.21 4.67
C PHE A 69 20.15 0.73 5.03
N LEU A 70 19.29 -0.06 4.38
CA LEU A 70 19.22 -1.50 4.62
C LEU A 70 20.05 -2.23 3.57
N PRO A 71 20.58 -3.44 3.94
CA PRO A 71 21.34 -4.22 2.95
C PRO A 71 20.46 -4.55 1.73
N ALA A 72 20.98 -4.27 0.53
CA ALA A 72 20.23 -4.48 -0.70
C ALA A 72 19.95 -5.96 -0.97
N ASP A 73 20.76 -6.85 -0.42
CA ASP A 73 20.59 -8.30 -0.59
C ASP A 73 19.80 -8.96 0.54
N ASN A 74 19.27 -8.18 1.47
CA ASN A 74 18.46 -8.75 2.54
C ASN A 74 17.18 -9.36 1.97
N PRO A 75 16.82 -10.60 2.38
CA PRO A 75 15.63 -11.26 1.82
C PRO A 75 14.34 -10.47 1.95
N LEU A 76 14.17 -9.70 3.03
CA LEU A 76 12.96 -8.88 3.20
C LEU A 76 12.92 -7.71 2.22
N VAL A 77 14.08 -7.08 1.97
CA VAL A 77 14.19 -5.99 1.00
C VAL A 77 13.93 -6.53 -0.40
N LEU A 78 14.52 -7.67 -0.74
CA LEU A 78 14.29 -8.30 -2.05
C LEU A 78 12.83 -8.66 -2.25
N GLN A 79 12.19 -9.19 -1.22
CA GLN A 79 10.77 -9.54 -1.28
C GLN A 79 9.90 -8.29 -1.51
N MET A 80 10.24 -7.19 -0.85
CA MET A 80 9.52 -5.92 -1.08
C MET A 80 9.55 -5.52 -2.56
N PHE A 81 10.75 -5.51 -3.15
CA PHE A 81 10.90 -5.15 -4.57
C PHE A 81 10.13 -6.10 -5.48
N GLU A 82 10.19 -7.39 -5.19
CA GLU A 82 9.47 -8.39 -5.98
C GLU A 82 7.96 -8.20 -5.90
N GLU A 83 7.44 -7.97 -4.70
CA GLU A 83 6.00 -7.77 -4.51
C GLU A 83 5.52 -6.47 -5.15
N HIS A 84 6.32 -5.41 -5.09
CA HIS A 84 6.02 -4.17 -5.79
C HIS A 84 5.92 -4.40 -7.30
N ALA A 85 6.84 -5.17 -7.87
CA ALA A 85 6.82 -5.48 -9.29
C ALA A 85 5.60 -6.31 -9.66
N GLN A 86 5.22 -7.27 -8.83
CA GLN A 86 4.05 -8.12 -9.06
C GLN A 86 2.76 -7.31 -9.01
N ILE A 87 2.63 -6.39 -8.07
CA ILE A 87 1.45 -5.51 -7.96
C ILE A 87 1.36 -4.62 -9.21
N ARG A 88 2.49 -4.02 -9.61
CA ARG A 88 2.53 -3.18 -10.79
C ARG A 88 2.11 -3.96 -12.04
N ASP A 89 2.63 -5.18 -12.19
CA ASP A 89 2.32 -6.01 -13.34
C ASP A 89 0.86 -6.41 -13.38
N LEU A 90 0.26 -6.71 -12.21
CA LEU A 90 -1.17 -7.01 -12.12
C LEU A 90 -2.01 -5.81 -12.56
N ILE A 91 -1.64 -4.61 -12.12
CA ILE A 91 -2.36 -3.40 -12.49
C ILE A 91 -2.25 -3.13 -13.99
N ILE A 92 -1.06 -3.31 -14.55
CA ILE A 92 -0.84 -3.13 -15.99
C ILE A 92 -1.65 -4.17 -16.78
N SER A 93 -1.73 -5.40 -16.28
CA SER A 93 -2.47 -6.46 -16.96
C SER A 93 -3.97 -6.19 -17.04
N LEU A 94 -4.51 -5.37 -16.13
CA LEU A 94 -5.92 -5.00 -16.18
C LEU A 94 -6.29 -4.18 -17.41
N ASP A 95 -5.32 -3.62 -18.11
CA ASP A 95 -5.60 -2.95 -19.39
C ASP A 95 -5.98 -3.95 -20.47
N LYS A 96 -5.52 -5.19 -20.35
CA LYS A 96 -5.78 -6.25 -21.34
C LYS A 96 -6.77 -7.29 -20.81
N GLU A 97 -6.63 -7.66 -19.55
CA GLU A 97 -7.45 -8.70 -18.94
C GLU A 97 -8.33 -8.10 -17.85
N ARG A 98 -9.46 -7.58 -18.27
CA ARG A 98 -10.41 -6.94 -17.35
C ARG A 98 -11.42 -7.96 -16.86
N ASP A 99 -11.08 -8.65 -15.77
CA ASP A 99 -12.01 -9.63 -15.21
C ASP A 99 -12.03 -9.53 -13.68
N SER A 100 -13.09 -10.09 -13.09
CA SER A 100 -13.26 -10.06 -11.64
C SER A 100 -12.21 -10.86 -10.91
N GLY A 101 -11.73 -11.94 -11.50
CA GLY A 101 -10.68 -12.76 -10.89
C GLY A 101 -9.38 -12.01 -10.74
N SER A 102 -8.98 -11.25 -11.76
CA SER A 102 -7.78 -10.43 -11.70
C SER A 102 -7.88 -9.32 -10.65
N LEU A 103 -9.05 -8.69 -10.55
CA LEU A 103 -9.30 -7.67 -9.54
C LEU A 103 -9.26 -8.25 -8.13
N GLN A 104 -9.88 -9.42 -7.93
CA GLN A 104 -9.86 -10.09 -6.64
C GLN A 104 -8.43 -10.46 -6.25
N SER A 105 -7.67 -11.00 -7.19
CA SER A 105 -6.27 -11.37 -6.96
C SER A 105 -5.43 -10.15 -6.58
N LEU A 106 -5.63 -9.03 -7.26
CA LEU A 106 -4.92 -7.79 -6.96
C LEU A 106 -5.24 -7.32 -5.55
N ALA A 107 -6.52 -7.30 -5.17
CA ALA A 107 -6.93 -6.88 -3.83
C ALA A 107 -6.30 -7.76 -2.75
N ASP A 108 -6.31 -9.08 -2.96
CA ASP A 108 -5.71 -10.02 -2.02
C ASP A 108 -4.19 -9.82 -1.95
N PHE A 109 -3.54 -9.60 -3.08
CA PHE A 109 -2.11 -9.42 -3.13
C PHE A 109 -1.67 -8.14 -2.42
N VAL A 110 -2.38 -7.04 -2.65
CA VAL A 110 -2.10 -5.77 -1.96
C VAL A 110 -2.25 -5.94 -0.46
N ASN A 111 -3.33 -6.59 -0.02
CA ASN A 111 -3.58 -6.82 1.39
C ASN A 111 -2.45 -7.64 2.04
N ASN A 112 -2.03 -8.73 1.40
CA ASN A 112 -0.96 -9.58 1.91
C ASN A 112 0.40 -8.87 1.90
N HIS A 113 0.67 -8.08 0.88
CA HIS A 113 1.91 -7.30 0.77
C HIS A 113 2.02 -6.30 1.92
N ILE A 114 0.93 -5.58 2.21
CA ILE A 114 0.93 -4.61 3.31
C ILE A 114 1.19 -5.30 4.64
N ARG A 115 0.57 -6.46 4.87
CA ARG A 115 0.79 -7.23 6.09
C ARG A 115 2.25 -7.67 6.21
N PHE A 116 2.85 -8.10 5.11
CA PHE A 116 4.27 -8.46 5.10
C PHE A 116 5.13 -7.27 5.52
N GLU A 117 4.90 -6.11 4.92
CA GLU A 117 5.70 -4.94 5.25
C GLU A 117 5.52 -4.50 6.70
N GLU A 118 4.29 -4.48 7.19
CA GLU A 118 4.02 -4.04 8.56
C GLU A 118 4.56 -5.00 9.61
N ARG A 119 4.49 -6.29 9.35
CA ARG A 119 4.86 -7.32 10.34
C ARG A 119 6.31 -7.76 10.26
N GLU A 120 6.92 -7.66 9.10
CA GLU A 120 8.27 -8.16 8.88
C GLU A 120 9.26 -7.08 8.47
N LEU A 121 9.04 -6.41 7.35
CA LEU A 121 10.01 -5.44 6.83
C LEU A 121 10.18 -4.23 7.76
N PHE A 122 9.07 -3.61 8.17
CA PHE A 122 9.14 -2.42 9.03
C PHE A 122 9.70 -2.77 10.42
N VAL A 123 9.36 -3.93 10.96
CA VAL A 123 9.92 -4.39 12.24
C VAL A 123 11.43 -4.56 12.12
N TYR A 124 11.88 -5.18 11.03
CA TYR A 124 13.30 -5.34 10.75
C TYR A 124 13.99 -3.98 10.64
N ALA A 125 13.39 -3.05 9.92
CA ALA A 125 13.95 -1.70 9.78
C ALA A 125 14.07 -0.99 11.13
N GLU A 126 13.03 -1.08 11.96
CA GLU A 126 13.04 -0.43 13.26
C GLU A 126 14.09 -1.02 14.21
N LYS A 127 14.40 -2.31 14.07
CA LYS A 127 15.41 -2.95 14.87
C LYS A 127 16.83 -2.72 14.36
N THR A 128 16.99 -2.55 13.06
CA THR A 128 18.29 -2.49 12.40
C THR A 128 18.81 -1.08 12.24
N LEU A 129 17.93 -0.14 11.94
CA LEU A 129 18.33 1.24 11.65
C LEU A 129 18.66 2.00 12.94
N THR A 130 19.66 2.87 12.85
CA THR A 130 19.98 3.77 13.95
C THR A 130 18.94 4.89 14.03
N GLN A 131 18.88 5.56 15.18
CA GLN A 131 17.95 6.68 15.33
C GLN A 131 18.27 7.78 14.30
N GLU A 132 19.53 8.02 14.00
CA GLU A 132 19.92 8.99 12.97
C GLU A 132 19.40 8.62 11.60
N GLN A 133 19.47 7.33 11.24
CA GLN A 133 18.95 6.84 9.97
C GLN A 133 17.44 6.95 9.90
N LEU A 134 16.75 6.62 10.98
CA LEU A 134 15.30 6.78 11.06
C LEU A 134 14.88 8.25 10.91
N ASP A 135 15.60 9.15 11.57
CA ASP A 135 15.34 10.59 11.47
C ASP A 135 15.53 11.10 10.03
N GLU A 136 16.56 10.60 9.35
CA GLU A 136 16.82 10.94 7.96
C GLU A 136 15.68 10.49 7.06
N ILE A 137 15.21 9.26 7.26
CA ILE A 137 14.07 8.71 6.52
C ILE A 137 12.84 9.58 6.76
N TYR A 138 12.56 9.94 8.01
CA TYR A 138 11.40 10.73 8.36
C TYR A 138 11.42 12.10 7.65
N LYS A 139 12.59 12.72 7.56
CA LYS A 139 12.73 14.01 6.88
C LYS A 139 12.39 13.94 5.40
N GLU A 140 12.69 12.82 4.75
CA GLU A 140 12.46 12.65 3.32
C GLU A 140 11.04 12.19 2.99
N LEU A 141 10.29 11.66 3.98
CA LEU A 141 8.92 11.22 3.74
C LEU A 141 7.96 12.40 3.82
N PRO A 142 6.91 12.40 2.98
CA PRO A 142 5.85 13.39 3.12
C PRO A 142 5.05 13.12 4.39
N HIS A 143 5.00 14.07 5.28
CA HIS A 143 4.29 13.90 6.54
C HIS A 143 3.41 15.07 6.92
N ASP A 144 3.26 15.99 6.01
CA ASP A 144 2.33 17.05 6.24
C ASP A 144 0.99 16.67 5.67
N SER A 145 0.68 15.56 5.57
CA SER A 145 -0.18 15.15 4.93
C SER A 145 -1.35 15.10 5.43
N HIS A 146 -1.88 15.13 5.11
CA HIS A 146 -3.04 14.57 5.12
C HIS A 146 -3.77 15.07 6.20
N CYS A 147 -3.95 16.06 6.05
CA CYS A 147 -5.00 16.72 6.48
C CYS A 147 -6.23 15.93 6.60
N GLU A 148 -7.10 16.44 7.12
CA GLU A 148 -8.44 16.14 7.46
C GLU A 148 -9.31 15.61 6.37
N THR A 149 -8.95 15.74 5.13
CA THR A 149 -9.70 15.20 4.02
C THR A 149 -8.95 13.98 3.50
N ASP A 150 -9.66 12.91 3.30
CA ASP A 150 -9.12 11.71 2.68
C ASP A 150 -8.59 12.10 1.29
N PRO A 151 -7.26 12.19 1.09
CA PRO A 151 -6.74 12.61 -0.20
C PRO A 151 -7.04 11.62 -1.31
N ILE A 152 -7.41 10.41 -0.94
CA ILE A 152 -7.79 9.38 -1.90
C ILE A 152 -9.19 9.63 -2.43
N ALA A 153 -10.04 10.27 -1.64
CA ALA A 153 -11.37 10.61 -2.08
C ALA A 153 -11.38 11.82 -3.03
N ILE A 154 -10.29 12.61 -3.03
CA ILE A 154 -10.20 13.77 -3.90
C ILE A 154 -10.00 13.32 -5.34
N GLY A 155 -10.94 13.61 -6.20
CA GLY A 155 -10.87 13.23 -7.61
C GLY A 155 -11.58 11.95 -7.98
N TRP A 156 -12.12 11.23 -7.00
CA TRP A 156 -12.92 10.04 -7.27
C TRP A 156 -14.26 10.17 -6.57
N GLU A 157 -15.32 10.37 -7.32
CA GLU A 157 -16.65 10.65 -6.79
C GLU A 157 -17.57 9.44 -6.67
N ASP A 158 -17.35 8.41 -7.48
CA ASP A 158 -18.21 7.24 -7.49
C ASP A 158 -17.95 6.32 -6.31
N LYS A 159 -18.84 6.34 -5.34
CA LYS A 159 -18.71 5.52 -4.14
C LYS A 159 -19.31 4.12 -4.36
N PHE A 160 -18.78 3.42 -5.34
CA PHE A 160 -19.26 2.08 -5.72
C PHE A 160 -19.18 1.05 -4.59
N TRP A 161 -18.38 1.30 -3.59
CA TRP A 161 -18.20 0.39 -2.46
C TRP A 161 -19.33 0.50 -1.42
N VAL A 162 -20.14 1.52 -1.49
CA VAL A 162 -21.26 1.70 -0.57
C VAL A 162 -22.40 0.80 -1.01
N LYS A 163 -22.95 0.02 -0.08
CA LYS A 163 -24.05 -0.86 -0.38
C LYS A 163 -25.31 -0.04 -0.67
N LYS A 164 -25.88 -0.26 -1.82
CA LYS A 164 -27.13 0.42 -2.20
C LYS A 164 -28.33 -0.26 -1.57
#